data_c911ef4786d72c95e2fcad89fdd21aef
#
_entry.id   c911ef4786d72c95e2fcad89fdd21aef
#
_cell.length_a   1.000
_cell.length_b   1.000
_cell.length_c   1.000
_cell.angle_alpha   90.00
_cell.angle_beta   90.00
_cell.angle_gamma   90.00
#
_symmetry.space_group_name_H-M   'P 1'
#
loop_
_entity.id
_entity.type
_entity.pdbx_description
1 polymer ?
#
loop_
_entity_poly.entity_id
_entity_poly.type
_entity_poly.pdbx_seq_one_letter_code
_entity_poly.pdbx_strand_id
1 'polypeptide(L)'
;MKDKYNHLQIEKKWQKKWEENGQYRSMANSKKPKHYALTMFPYPSGDLHIGHWYAIAPSDAKARYMVMKGHNVLFPMGFDGFGLPAENAAIKLGIHPHKWTIKNIERMRDQLKSMGTMVDWSKEIITCHPDYYKWNQFFFLKFLEKGLAYKKRSSVDWCPNCNTTLAREQVWGDDRHCERCQTPVIKKNLDQWFLKITKYQDELLDFSELNWPDRVIKMQAQWIGRSEGADITFITEQGDPMTVFTTRPDTLYGVTFMAIAPEHPLVKKLTILGNRGKVEKFVKGVESQTEIDRLAADKEKEGIFTGSFAVHPSLERKFQYG
;
A
#
# COMPACT_ATOMS: atom_id res chain seq x y z
N MET A 1 -20.61 -3.41 56.59
CA MET A 1 -20.86 -3.19 55.15
C MET A 1 -19.92 -4.09 54.40
N LYS A 2 -20.40 -5.01 53.55
CA LYS A 2 -19.53 -5.80 52.66
C LYS A 2 -18.77 -4.86 51.79
N ASP A 3 -17.42 -4.94 51.75
CA ASP A 3 -16.58 -4.13 50.89
C ASP A 3 -17.09 -4.25 49.46
N LYS A 4 -17.42 -3.12 48.85
CA LYS A 4 -17.79 -3.11 47.44
C LYS A 4 -16.60 -3.60 46.61
N TYR A 5 -16.85 -4.52 45.67
CA TYR A 5 -15.85 -4.98 44.73
C TYR A 5 -15.18 -3.80 44.02
N ASN A 6 -13.88 -3.62 44.26
CA ASN A 6 -13.09 -2.54 43.71
C ASN A 6 -12.21 -3.10 42.57
N HIS A 7 -12.76 -3.07 41.34
CA HIS A 7 -12.09 -3.60 40.15
C HIS A 7 -10.75 -2.92 39.90
N LEU A 8 -10.65 -1.61 40.07
CA LEU A 8 -9.41 -0.87 39.80
C LEU A 8 -8.23 -1.32 40.66
N GLN A 9 -8.50 -1.61 41.96
CA GLN A 9 -7.44 -2.11 42.84
C GLN A 9 -7.05 -3.55 42.49
N ILE A 10 -8.03 -4.37 42.15
CA ILE A 10 -7.81 -5.78 41.78
C ILE A 10 -7.02 -5.86 40.47
N GLU A 11 -7.42 -5.10 39.47
CA GLU A 11 -6.73 -5.04 38.15
C GLU A 11 -5.28 -4.61 38.33
N LYS A 12 -5.00 -3.50 39.00
CA LYS A 12 -3.65 -3.03 39.30
C LYS A 12 -2.79 -4.06 40.03
N LYS A 13 -3.39 -4.72 41.01
CA LYS A 13 -2.71 -5.80 41.78
C LYS A 13 -2.26 -6.93 40.85
N TRP A 14 -3.15 -7.40 39.98
CA TRP A 14 -2.84 -8.52 39.10
C TRP A 14 -1.91 -8.15 37.96
N GLN A 15 -2.07 -6.99 37.34
CA GLN A 15 -1.14 -6.47 36.30
C GLN A 15 0.27 -6.40 36.87
N LYS A 16 0.46 -5.81 38.05
CA LYS A 16 1.75 -5.76 38.74
C LYS A 16 2.33 -7.15 38.98
N LYS A 17 1.51 -8.09 39.51
CA LYS A 17 1.94 -9.47 39.76
C LYS A 17 2.35 -10.21 38.50
N TRP A 18 1.65 -10.01 37.36
CA TRP A 18 1.99 -10.61 36.10
C TRP A 18 3.31 -10.07 35.56
N GLU A 19 3.55 -8.77 35.70
CA GLU A 19 4.80 -8.13 35.26
C GLU A 19 6.01 -8.61 36.09
N GLU A 20 5.87 -8.60 37.43
CA GLU A 20 6.94 -9.04 38.36
C GLU A 20 7.29 -10.52 38.16
N ASN A 21 6.32 -11.37 37.91
CA ASN A 21 6.54 -12.80 37.71
C ASN A 21 6.97 -13.14 36.26
N GLY A 22 7.03 -12.18 35.35
CA GLY A 22 7.28 -12.42 33.93
C GLY A 22 6.28 -13.39 33.30
N GLN A 23 5.01 -13.35 33.75
CA GLN A 23 3.97 -14.33 33.39
C GLN A 23 3.81 -14.54 31.88
N TYR A 24 4.07 -13.51 31.08
CA TYR A 24 3.84 -13.50 29.63
C TYR A 24 5.12 -13.47 28.80
N ARG A 25 6.27 -13.73 29.43
CA ARG A 25 7.55 -13.80 28.73
C ARG A 25 7.63 -15.08 27.91
N SER A 26 7.93 -14.92 26.63
CA SER A 26 8.25 -16.03 25.74
C SER A 26 9.69 -16.46 25.87
N MET A 27 9.95 -17.75 25.79
CA MET A 27 11.31 -18.32 25.94
C MET A 27 11.76 -18.96 24.63
N ALA A 28 12.84 -18.46 24.04
CA ALA A 28 13.35 -18.94 22.75
C ALA A 28 13.64 -20.46 22.74
N ASN A 29 14.18 -20.97 23.83
CA ASN A 29 14.60 -22.38 23.96
C ASN A 29 13.57 -23.28 24.67
N SER A 30 12.30 -22.86 24.72
CA SER A 30 11.24 -23.64 25.34
C SER A 30 10.98 -24.94 24.52
N LYS A 31 10.80 -26.06 25.24
CA LYS A 31 10.35 -27.33 24.64
C LYS A 31 8.82 -27.39 24.44
N LYS A 32 8.07 -26.42 24.94
CA LYS A 32 6.63 -26.34 24.77
C LYS A 32 6.29 -26.04 23.29
N PRO A 33 5.13 -26.48 22.80
CA PRO A 33 4.66 -26.08 21.48
C PRO A 33 4.65 -24.56 21.33
N LYS A 34 5.13 -24.05 20.22
CA LYS A 34 5.19 -22.59 19.97
C LYS A 34 3.85 -22.08 19.47
N HIS A 35 3.49 -20.87 19.90
CA HIS A 35 2.38 -20.13 19.33
C HIS A 35 2.78 -18.66 19.16
N TYR A 36 2.62 -18.14 17.96
CA TYR A 36 2.86 -16.74 17.66
C TYR A 36 1.53 -16.02 17.54
N ALA A 37 1.25 -15.12 18.48
CA ALA A 37 0.10 -14.24 18.45
C ALA A 37 0.51 -12.90 17.84
N LEU A 38 -0.18 -12.48 16.80
CA LEU A 38 0.12 -11.26 16.07
C LEU A 38 -1.07 -10.30 16.13
N THR A 39 -0.78 -9.04 16.36
CA THR A 39 -1.70 -7.92 16.16
C THR A 39 -0.99 -6.77 15.48
N MET A 40 -1.75 -5.81 14.97
CA MET A 40 -1.19 -4.66 14.29
C MET A 40 -0.59 -3.66 15.28
N PHE A 41 0.61 -3.15 15.00
CA PHE A 41 1.22 -2.09 15.79
C PHE A 41 0.50 -0.75 15.56
N PRO A 42 0.20 0.02 16.62
CA PRO A 42 -0.38 1.33 16.46
C PRO A 42 0.64 2.35 15.94
N TYR A 43 0.14 3.33 15.19
CA TYR A 43 0.89 4.55 14.87
C TYR A 43 0.90 5.49 16.07
N PRO A 44 2.08 5.99 16.51
CA PRO A 44 2.16 6.87 17.68
C PRO A 44 1.80 8.33 17.35
N SER A 45 0.61 8.56 16.82
CA SER A 45 0.09 9.87 16.43
C SER A 45 -0.80 10.55 17.47
N GLY A 46 -1.10 9.87 18.58
CA GLY A 46 -1.97 10.36 19.66
C GLY A 46 -2.31 9.28 20.67
N ASP A 47 -3.49 9.36 21.26
CA ASP A 47 -3.99 8.37 22.20
C ASP A 47 -4.55 7.12 21.50
N LEU A 48 -4.55 6.00 22.21
CA LEU A 48 -5.31 4.83 21.81
C LEU A 48 -6.82 5.16 21.82
N HIS A 49 -7.55 4.52 20.94
CA HIS A 49 -9.00 4.63 20.85
C HIS A 49 -9.63 3.21 20.82
N ILE A 50 -10.93 3.14 20.86
CA ILE A 50 -11.68 1.87 20.93
C ILE A 50 -11.34 0.91 19.79
N GLY A 51 -10.95 1.40 18.62
CA GLY A 51 -10.50 0.57 17.50
C GLY A 51 -9.24 -0.22 17.81
N HIS A 52 -8.30 0.33 18.55
CA HIS A 52 -7.11 -0.40 19.03
C HIS A 52 -7.50 -1.50 20.01
N TRP A 53 -8.42 -1.21 20.93
CA TRP A 53 -8.98 -2.22 21.83
C TRP A 53 -9.61 -3.37 21.05
N TYR A 54 -10.44 -3.04 20.08
CA TYR A 54 -11.13 -4.04 19.24
C TYR A 54 -10.15 -4.94 18.47
N ALA A 55 -9.04 -4.39 17.98
CA ALA A 55 -8.01 -5.15 17.27
C ALA A 55 -7.19 -6.06 18.20
N ILE A 56 -6.90 -5.59 19.43
CA ILE A 56 -5.97 -6.26 20.34
C ILE A 56 -6.68 -7.30 21.21
N ALA A 57 -7.87 -7.01 21.72
CA ALA A 57 -8.56 -7.86 22.69
C ALA A 57 -8.83 -9.30 22.20
N PRO A 58 -9.28 -9.56 20.96
CA PRO A 58 -9.45 -10.92 20.45
C PRO A 58 -8.12 -11.70 20.38
N SER A 59 -7.04 -11.03 19.96
CA SER A 59 -5.70 -11.61 19.89
C SER A 59 -5.17 -11.94 21.28
N ASP A 60 -5.40 -11.05 22.25
CA ASP A 60 -5.06 -11.25 23.66
C ASP A 60 -5.81 -12.46 24.27
N ALA A 61 -7.11 -12.53 24.03
CA ALA A 61 -7.92 -13.65 24.52
C ALA A 61 -7.44 -14.99 23.93
N LYS A 62 -7.12 -15.04 22.65
CA LYS A 62 -6.55 -16.23 22.00
C LYS A 62 -5.18 -16.57 22.55
N ALA A 63 -4.31 -15.59 22.76
CA ALA A 63 -2.98 -15.79 23.30
C ALA A 63 -3.04 -16.37 24.74
N ARG A 64 -3.92 -15.85 25.60
CA ARG A 64 -4.17 -16.39 26.95
C ARG A 64 -4.66 -17.84 26.90
N TYR A 65 -5.60 -18.14 26.01
CA TYR A 65 -6.08 -19.50 25.82
C TYR A 65 -4.93 -20.45 25.43
N MET A 66 -4.04 -20.02 24.54
CA MET A 66 -2.90 -20.86 24.13
C MET A 66 -1.89 -21.07 25.26
N VAL A 67 -1.66 -20.06 26.14
CA VAL A 67 -0.87 -20.25 27.38
C VAL A 67 -1.52 -21.28 28.28
N MET A 68 -2.84 -21.23 28.46
CA MET A 68 -3.58 -22.21 29.28
C MET A 68 -3.51 -23.63 28.69
N LYS A 69 -3.38 -23.74 27.35
CA LYS A 69 -3.16 -25.02 26.64
C LYS A 69 -1.71 -25.50 26.71
N GLY A 70 -0.84 -24.81 27.45
CA GLY A 70 0.56 -25.21 27.67
C GLY A 70 1.54 -24.77 26.60
N HIS A 71 1.17 -23.87 25.67
CA HIS A 71 2.06 -23.36 24.65
C HIS A 71 3.04 -22.31 25.21
N ASN A 72 4.19 -22.19 24.56
CA ASN A 72 5.08 -21.04 24.67
C ASN A 72 4.62 -19.97 23.70
N VAL A 73 3.97 -18.94 24.20
CA VAL A 73 3.33 -17.92 23.38
C VAL A 73 4.23 -16.69 23.25
N LEU A 74 4.55 -16.31 22.01
CA LEU A 74 5.12 -15.00 21.69
C LEU A 74 4.01 -14.07 21.25
N PHE A 75 3.73 -13.05 22.07
CA PHE A 75 2.80 -11.97 21.73
C PHE A 75 3.55 -10.63 21.87
N PRO A 76 4.28 -10.20 20.84
CA PRO A 76 5.01 -8.95 20.86
C PRO A 76 4.07 -7.78 20.62
N MET A 77 4.47 -6.61 21.11
CA MET A 77 3.88 -5.32 20.79
C MET A 77 4.95 -4.37 20.30
N GLY A 78 4.57 -3.42 19.48
CA GLY A 78 5.46 -2.40 18.99
C GLY A 78 4.71 -1.14 18.59
N PHE A 79 5.46 -0.19 18.06
CA PHE A 79 4.94 1.09 17.59
C PHE A 79 5.54 1.39 16.22
N ASP A 80 4.67 1.66 15.26
CA ASP A 80 5.09 2.05 13.91
C ASP A 80 5.40 3.55 13.90
N GLY A 81 6.66 3.87 14.24
CA GLY A 81 7.09 5.22 14.60
C GLY A 81 7.43 6.13 13.42
N PHE A 82 7.51 5.61 12.18
CA PHE A 82 7.71 6.41 10.99
C PHE A 82 6.36 6.79 10.36
N GLY A 83 6.36 7.89 9.61
CA GLY A 83 5.24 8.24 8.74
C GLY A 83 4.73 9.66 8.91
N LEU A 84 3.97 10.08 7.91
CA LEU A 84 3.41 11.42 7.78
C LEU A 84 2.46 11.85 8.91
N PRO A 85 1.62 11.00 9.51
CA PRO A 85 0.74 11.42 10.59
C PRO A 85 1.48 12.01 11.78
N ALA A 86 2.61 11.40 12.18
CA ALA A 86 3.46 11.90 13.25
C ALA A 86 4.16 13.21 12.86
N GLU A 87 4.69 13.30 11.63
CA GLU A 87 5.29 14.53 11.10
C GLU A 87 4.28 15.68 11.02
N ASN A 88 3.08 15.44 10.49
CA ASN A 88 2.04 16.44 10.38
C ASN A 88 1.59 16.97 11.75
N ALA A 89 1.44 16.10 12.74
CA ALA A 89 1.12 16.49 14.10
C ALA A 89 2.24 17.34 14.71
N ALA A 90 3.50 16.94 14.51
CA ALA A 90 4.66 17.67 14.99
C ALA A 90 4.79 19.07 14.35
N ILE A 91 4.55 19.18 13.05
CA ILE A 91 4.54 20.46 12.31
C ILE A 91 3.46 21.39 12.87
N LYS A 92 2.22 20.90 13.05
CA LYS A 92 1.11 21.69 13.61
C LYS A 92 1.39 22.22 15.00
N LEU A 93 2.14 21.47 15.80
CA LEU A 93 2.45 21.82 17.19
C LEU A 93 3.79 22.56 17.35
N GLY A 94 4.57 22.74 16.26
CA GLY A 94 5.89 23.34 16.31
C GLY A 94 6.91 22.52 17.10
N ILE A 95 6.77 21.19 17.15
CA ILE A 95 7.59 20.27 17.92
C ILE A 95 8.41 19.40 16.96
N HIS A 96 9.64 19.03 17.35
CA HIS A 96 10.43 18.08 16.56
C HIS A 96 9.74 16.72 16.48
N PRO A 97 9.57 16.09 15.29
CA PRO A 97 8.85 14.82 15.11
C PRO A 97 9.33 13.69 16.03
N HIS A 98 10.64 13.54 16.20
CA HIS A 98 11.19 12.50 17.10
C HIS A 98 10.70 12.67 18.55
N LYS A 99 10.76 13.89 19.10
CA LYS A 99 10.29 14.15 20.47
C LYS A 99 8.80 13.86 20.63
N TRP A 100 8.01 14.26 19.64
CA TRP A 100 6.58 13.99 19.61
C TRP A 100 6.27 12.49 19.57
N THR A 101 6.92 11.78 18.66
CA THR A 101 6.74 10.34 18.45
C THR A 101 7.10 9.55 19.71
N ILE A 102 8.27 9.80 20.32
CA ILE A 102 8.70 9.08 21.55
C ILE A 102 7.73 9.34 22.70
N LYS A 103 7.31 10.59 22.90
CA LYS A 103 6.32 10.93 23.94
C LYS A 103 4.98 10.18 23.74
N ASN A 104 4.53 10.07 22.51
CA ASN A 104 3.31 9.31 22.21
C ASN A 104 3.49 7.80 22.43
N ILE A 105 4.65 7.25 22.05
CA ILE A 105 4.98 5.84 22.31
C ILE A 105 4.92 5.54 23.80
N GLU A 106 5.53 6.36 24.66
CA GLU A 106 5.49 6.19 26.10
C GLU A 106 4.04 6.19 26.61
N ARG A 107 3.26 7.18 26.18
CA ARG A 107 1.85 7.29 26.57
C ARG A 107 1.01 6.10 26.11
N MET A 108 1.14 5.69 24.84
CA MET A 108 0.42 4.54 24.31
C MET A 108 0.82 3.22 24.99
N ARG A 109 2.10 3.08 25.34
CA ARG A 109 2.60 1.92 26.10
C ARG A 109 1.90 1.82 27.45
N ASP A 110 1.78 2.95 28.17
CA ASP A 110 1.08 2.99 29.46
C ASP A 110 -0.41 2.66 29.30
N GLN A 111 -1.04 3.15 28.26
CA GLN A 111 -2.43 2.81 27.93
C GLN A 111 -2.60 1.31 27.63
N LEU A 112 -1.71 0.71 26.81
CA LEU A 112 -1.73 -0.72 26.52
C LEU A 112 -1.49 -1.56 27.77
N LYS A 113 -0.57 -1.16 28.64
CA LYS A 113 -0.35 -1.83 29.93
C LYS A 113 -1.56 -1.74 30.82
N SER A 114 -2.24 -0.58 30.84
CA SER A 114 -3.46 -0.40 31.65
C SER A 114 -4.63 -1.28 31.20
N MET A 115 -4.67 -1.69 29.92
CA MET A 115 -5.62 -2.67 29.41
C MET A 115 -5.37 -4.09 29.97
N GLY A 116 -4.22 -4.33 30.56
CA GLY A 116 -3.85 -5.63 31.12
C GLY A 116 -3.56 -6.71 30.06
N THR A 117 -3.19 -6.32 28.86
CA THR A 117 -2.86 -7.24 27.76
C THR A 117 -1.66 -8.13 28.11
N MET A 118 -1.65 -9.37 27.63
CA MET A 118 -0.57 -10.33 27.88
C MET A 118 0.59 -10.15 26.87
N VAL A 119 1.05 -8.92 26.70
CA VAL A 119 2.16 -8.60 25.83
C VAL A 119 3.49 -8.94 26.50
N ASP A 120 4.40 -9.55 25.74
CA ASP A 120 5.80 -9.72 26.15
C ASP A 120 6.57 -8.40 25.91
N TRP A 121 6.52 -7.49 26.88
CA TRP A 121 7.17 -6.19 26.81
C TRP A 121 8.70 -6.27 26.69
N SER A 122 9.31 -7.42 27.00
CA SER A 122 10.74 -7.64 26.76
C SER A 122 11.08 -7.76 25.28
N LYS A 123 10.08 -7.90 24.43
CA LYS A 123 10.15 -7.99 22.97
C LYS A 123 9.49 -6.79 22.27
N GLU A 124 9.41 -5.67 22.96
CA GLU A 124 8.89 -4.44 22.38
C GLU A 124 9.68 -4.02 21.13
N ILE A 125 8.96 -3.55 20.12
CA ILE A 125 9.53 -3.09 18.84
C ILE A 125 9.16 -1.63 18.62
N ILE A 126 10.16 -0.80 18.33
CA ILE A 126 9.97 0.60 17.94
C ILE A 126 10.62 0.79 16.56
N THR A 127 9.80 0.88 15.52
CA THR A 127 10.28 0.81 14.14
C THR A 127 11.19 1.96 13.73
N CYS A 128 11.07 3.12 14.40
CA CYS A 128 11.93 4.28 14.17
C CYS A 128 13.25 4.28 14.95
N HIS A 129 13.51 3.26 15.75
CA HIS A 129 14.80 3.12 16.42
C HIS A 129 15.87 2.53 15.48
N PRO A 130 17.14 2.99 15.56
CA PRO A 130 18.24 2.46 14.74
C PRO A 130 18.40 0.94 14.85
N ASP A 131 18.17 0.38 16.02
CA ASP A 131 18.26 -1.06 16.27
C ASP A 131 17.25 -1.87 15.46
N TYR A 132 16.13 -1.27 15.08
CA TYR A 132 15.15 -1.89 14.23
C TYR A 132 15.40 -1.58 12.75
N TYR A 133 15.47 -0.32 12.34
CA TYR A 133 15.53 0.01 10.92
C TYR A 133 16.85 -0.38 10.23
N LYS A 134 17.93 -0.65 10.99
CA LYS A 134 19.13 -1.28 10.42
C LYS A 134 18.82 -2.59 9.69
N TRP A 135 17.79 -3.33 10.14
CA TRP A 135 17.36 -4.56 9.48
C TRP A 135 16.63 -4.28 8.17
N ASN A 136 15.83 -3.20 8.10
CA ASN A 136 15.23 -2.76 6.84
C ASN A 136 16.31 -2.39 5.81
N GLN A 137 17.36 -1.69 6.25
CA GLN A 137 18.52 -1.38 5.41
C GLN A 137 19.25 -2.64 4.95
N PHE A 138 19.45 -3.61 5.85
CA PHE A 138 20.05 -4.90 5.51
C PHE A 138 19.22 -5.65 4.45
N PHE A 139 17.90 -5.77 4.64
CA PHE A 139 17.04 -6.43 3.66
C PHE A 139 16.99 -5.68 2.33
N PHE A 140 17.00 -4.35 2.34
CA PHE A 140 17.08 -3.58 1.11
C PHE A 140 18.34 -3.91 0.31
N LEU A 141 19.50 -4.00 0.98
CA LEU A 141 20.74 -4.39 0.32
C LEU A 141 20.66 -5.80 -0.24
N LYS A 142 20.04 -6.74 0.48
CA LYS A 142 19.84 -8.11 0.00
C LYS A 142 18.89 -8.15 -1.22
N PHE A 143 17.86 -7.32 -1.26
CA PHE A 143 17.00 -7.20 -2.44
C PHE A 143 17.76 -6.60 -3.62
N LEU A 144 18.63 -5.63 -3.38
CA LEU A 144 19.47 -5.05 -4.42
C LEU A 144 20.47 -6.07 -4.98
N GLU A 145 21.16 -6.82 -4.12
CA GLU A 145 22.08 -7.91 -4.52
C GLU A 145 21.38 -8.97 -5.38
N LYS A 146 20.11 -9.29 -5.07
CA LYS A 146 19.29 -10.25 -5.83
C LYS A 146 18.61 -9.66 -7.07
N GLY A 147 18.84 -8.38 -7.37
CA GLY A 147 18.18 -7.67 -8.47
C GLY A 147 16.68 -7.50 -8.30
N LEU A 148 16.17 -7.60 -7.07
CA LEU A 148 14.77 -7.38 -6.72
C LEU A 148 14.47 -5.91 -6.47
N ALA A 149 15.44 -5.13 -5.99
CA ALA A 149 15.37 -3.68 -5.92
C ALA A 149 16.10 -3.06 -7.11
N TYR A 150 15.52 -2.05 -7.74
CA TYR A 150 16.10 -1.36 -8.89
C TYR A 150 15.63 0.09 -8.97
N LYS A 151 16.41 0.93 -9.64
CA LYS A 151 16.02 2.30 -9.95
C LYS A 151 15.39 2.40 -11.32
N LYS A 152 14.35 3.20 -11.41
CA LYS A 152 13.69 3.53 -12.67
C LYS A 152 13.18 4.98 -12.62
N ARG A 153 13.33 5.69 -13.73
CA ARG A 153 12.70 6.99 -13.89
C ARG A 153 11.20 6.80 -14.07
N SER A 154 10.41 7.45 -13.22
CA SER A 154 8.95 7.31 -13.19
C SER A 154 8.30 8.64 -12.89
N SER A 155 7.10 8.83 -13.40
CA SER A 155 6.25 9.96 -13.08
C SER A 155 5.68 9.76 -11.66
N VAL A 156 5.83 10.79 -10.82
CA VAL A 156 5.32 10.83 -9.45
C VAL A 156 4.50 12.08 -9.22
N ASP A 157 3.60 12.03 -8.27
CA ASP A 157 2.92 13.22 -7.79
C ASP A 157 3.87 14.04 -6.92
N TRP A 158 3.98 15.31 -7.23
CA TRP A 158 4.92 16.23 -6.61
C TRP A 158 4.19 17.47 -6.09
N CYS A 159 4.40 17.79 -4.82
CA CYS A 159 3.96 19.07 -4.27
C CYS A 159 5.10 20.08 -4.34
N PRO A 160 4.98 21.16 -5.13
CA PRO A 160 6.05 22.15 -5.26
C PRO A 160 6.26 22.96 -3.96
N ASN A 161 5.22 23.18 -3.17
CA ASN A 161 5.32 23.91 -1.91
C ASN A 161 5.96 23.07 -0.79
N CYS A 162 5.54 21.82 -0.61
CA CYS A 162 6.15 20.90 0.37
C CYS A 162 7.48 20.35 -0.10
N ASN A 163 7.85 20.54 -1.38
CA ASN A 163 9.06 20.05 -2.03
C ASN A 163 9.27 18.54 -1.82
N THR A 164 8.20 17.75 -1.99
CA THR A 164 8.21 16.31 -1.75
C THR A 164 7.31 15.54 -2.73
N THR A 165 7.61 14.26 -2.89
CA THR A 165 6.71 13.33 -3.57
C THR A 165 5.52 13.02 -2.68
N LEU A 166 4.38 12.76 -3.30
CA LEU A 166 3.15 12.39 -2.62
C LEU A 166 2.74 10.98 -3.04
N ALA A 167 2.27 10.19 -2.08
CA ALA A 167 1.52 8.99 -2.36
C ALA A 167 0.13 9.37 -2.90
N ARG A 168 -0.54 8.43 -3.55
CA ARG A 168 -1.84 8.67 -4.17
C ARG A 168 -2.88 9.19 -3.18
N GLU A 169 -2.90 8.61 -1.98
CA GLU A 169 -3.83 8.94 -0.89
C GLU A 169 -3.62 10.34 -0.33
N GLN A 170 -2.50 11.00 -0.68
CA GLN A 170 -2.14 12.33 -0.24
C GLN A 170 -2.47 13.43 -1.25
N VAL A 171 -3.06 13.03 -2.37
CA VAL A 171 -3.54 13.95 -3.43
C VAL A 171 -5.06 13.96 -3.37
N TRP A 172 -5.63 15.08 -2.93
CA TRP A 172 -7.06 15.22 -2.66
C TRP A 172 -7.78 16.06 -3.70
N GLY A 173 -9.07 15.79 -3.82
CA GLY A 173 -9.97 16.54 -4.68
C GLY A 173 -9.79 16.30 -6.18
N ASP A 174 -10.78 16.66 -6.96
CA ASP A 174 -10.76 16.56 -8.42
C ASP A 174 -9.72 17.50 -9.04
N ASP A 175 -9.41 18.59 -8.34
CA ASP A 175 -8.38 19.58 -8.69
C ASP A 175 -6.97 19.15 -8.27
N ARG A 176 -6.82 17.95 -7.66
CA ARG A 176 -5.54 17.33 -7.29
C ARG A 176 -4.64 18.23 -6.45
N HIS A 177 -5.04 18.54 -5.26
CA HIS A 177 -4.25 19.33 -4.32
C HIS A 177 -3.58 18.46 -3.23
N CYS A 178 -2.50 18.99 -2.68
CA CYS A 178 -1.75 18.36 -1.61
C CYS A 178 -2.55 18.36 -0.29
N GLU A 179 -2.71 17.20 0.36
CA GLU A 179 -3.40 17.06 1.65
C GLU A 179 -2.88 17.98 2.75
N ARG A 180 -1.57 18.36 2.68
CA ARG A 180 -0.89 19.14 3.71
C ARG A 180 -1.06 20.65 3.55
N CYS A 181 -0.90 21.16 2.33
CA CYS A 181 -0.77 22.59 2.08
C CYS A 181 -1.75 23.13 1.03
N GLN A 182 -2.62 22.29 0.51
CA GLN A 182 -3.65 22.63 -0.48
C GLN A 182 -3.08 23.18 -1.82
N THR A 183 -1.76 23.04 -2.02
CA THR A 183 -1.13 23.47 -3.29
C THR A 183 -1.45 22.45 -4.39
N PRO A 184 -1.77 22.90 -5.62
CA PRO A 184 -1.95 22.01 -6.76
C PRO A 184 -0.74 21.10 -6.96
N VAL A 185 -1.00 19.81 -7.14
CA VAL A 185 0.00 18.77 -7.34
C VAL A 185 0.33 18.64 -8.83
N ILE A 186 1.62 18.55 -9.14
CA ILE A 186 2.10 18.37 -10.51
C ILE A 186 2.73 16.99 -10.69
N LYS A 187 2.77 16.51 -11.93
CA LYS A 187 3.54 15.31 -12.28
C LYS A 187 5.01 15.69 -12.51
N LYS A 188 5.92 14.93 -11.90
CA LYS A 188 7.37 15.12 -12.04
C LYS A 188 8.06 13.79 -12.27
N ASN A 189 8.93 13.73 -13.28
CA ASN A 189 9.71 12.53 -13.56
C ASN A 189 10.96 12.51 -12.66
N LEU A 190 11.04 11.53 -11.77
CA LEU A 190 12.16 11.34 -10.86
C LEU A 190 12.66 9.90 -10.91
N ASP A 191 13.94 9.72 -10.56
CA ASP A 191 14.50 8.39 -10.35
C ASP A 191 13.99 7.84 -9.01
N GLN A 192 13.26 6.74 -9.08
CA GLN A 192 12.63 6.10 -7.92
C GLN A 192 13.13 4.66 -7.74
N TRP A 193 13.13 4.20 -6.50
CA TRP A 193 13.34 2.81 -6.20
C TRP A 193 12.05 2.00 -6.38
N PHE A 194 12.20 0.84 -6.99
CA PHE A 194 11.13 -0.13 -7.21
C PHE A 194 11.55 -1.49 -6.69
N LEU A 195 10.56 -2.28 -6.23
CA LEU A 195 10.72 -3.68 -5.92
C LEU A 195 10.01 -4.52 -6.99
N LYS A 196 10.67 -5.56 -7.50
CA LYS A 196 10.10 -6.48 -8.51
C LYS A 196 9.13 -7.48 -7.87
N ILE A 197 8.07 -7.00 -7.26
CA ILE A 197 7.08 -7.84 -6.59
C ILE A 197 6.37 -8.79 -7.56
N THR A 198 6.20 -8.39 -8.82
CA THR A 198 5.58 -9.20 -9.88
C THR A 198 6.37 -10.46 -10.25
N LYS A 199 7.66 -10.54 -9.85
CA LYS A 199 8.45 -11.77 -10.03
C LYS A 199 7.89 -12.96 -9.26
N TYR A 200 7.14 -12.71 -8.19
CA TYR A 200 6.59 -13.71 -7.29
C TYR A 200 5.08 -13.88 -7.45
N GLN A 201 4.47 -13.29 -8.46
CA GLN A 201 3.01 -13.29 -8.61
C GLN A 201 2.42 -14.69 -8.74
N ASP A 202 3.09 -15.60 -9.44
CA ASP A 202 2.62 -17.00 -9.60
C ASP A 202 2.77 -17.78 -8.30
N GLU A 203 3.90 -17.60 -7.59
CA GLU A 203 4.12 -18.24 -6.27
C GLU A 203 3.10 -17.73 -5.23
N LEU A 204 2.68 -16.48 -5.31
CA LEU A 204 1.67 -15.90 -4.42
C LEU A 204 0.24 -16.39 -4.69
N LEU A 205 0.02 -17.14 -5.78
CA LEU A 205 -1.24 -17.82 -6.11
C LEU A 205 -1.24 -19.28 -5.66
N ASP A 206 -0.13 -19.80 -5.16
CA ASP A 206 -0.07 -21.12 -4.55
C ASP A 206 -0.44 -21.04 -3.07
N PHE A 207 -1.60 -21.56 -2.72
CA PHE A 207 -2.13 -21.59 -1.35
C PHE A 207 -2.09 -23.00 -0.74
N SER A 208 -1.44 -23.97 -1.38
CA SER A 208 -1.48 -25.39 -0.98
C SER A 208 -0.99 -25.65 0.44
N GLU A 209 0.01 -24.90 0.89
CA GLU A 209 0.60 -25.00 2.24
C GLU A 209 -0.04 -24.04 3.26
N LEU A 210 -1.05 -23.27 2.87
CA LEU A 210 -1.65 -22.24 3.70
C LEU A 210 -3.05 -22.61 4.18
N ASN A 211 -3.25 -22.64 5.50
CA ASN A 211 -4.57 -22.80 6.09
C ASN A 211 -5.26 -21.42 6.23
N TRP A 212 -5.52 -20.80 5.11
CA TRP A 212 -6.19 -19.50 5.06
C TRP A 212 -7.70 -19.64 4.83
N PRO A 213 -8.51 -18.70 5.36
CA PRO A 213 -9.92 -18.64 5.01
C PRO A 213 -10.12 -18.36 3.50
N ASP A 214 -11.08 -19.02 2.88
CA ASP A 214 -11.41 -18.87 1.45
C ASP A 214 -11.56 -17.40 1.01
N ARG A 215 -12.13 -16.58 1.87
CA ARG A 215 -12.27 -15.14 1.60
C ARG A 215 -10.92 -14.46 1.35
N VAL A 216 -9.91 -14.79 2.14
CA VAL A 216 -8.56 -14.19 2.02
C VAL A 216 -7.89 -14.68 0.75
N ILE A 217 -8.00 -15.99 0.45
CA ILE A 217 -7.49 -16.59 -0.79
C ILE A 217 -8.09 -15.88 -2.02
N LYS A 218 -9.41 -15.74 -2.05
CA LYS A 218 -10.12 -15.05 -3.15
C LYS A 218 -9.68 -13.59 -3.29
N MET A 219 -9.55 -12.87 -2.16
CA MET A 219 -9.10 -11.47 -2.19
C MET A 219 -7.70 -11.34 -2.76
N GLN A 220 -6.76 -12.19 -2.36
CA GLN A 220 -5.39 -12.18 -2.88
C GLN A 220 -5.33 -12.54 -4.36
N ALA A 221 -6.03 -13.59 -4.78
CA ALA A 221 -6.10 -14.01 -6.17
C ALA A 221 -6.69 -12.90 -7.07
N GLN A 222 -7.75 -12.24 -6.62
CA GLN A 222 -8.34 -11.11 -7.35
C GLN A 222 -7.42 -9.88 -7.39
N TRP A 223 -6.69 -9.62 -6.31
CA TRP A 223 -5.71 -8.53 -6.28
C TRP A 223 -4.56 -8.73 -7.27
N ILE A 224 -4.04 -9.97 -7.35
CA ILE A 224 -2.99 -10.32 -8.30
C ILE A 224 -3.53 -10.29 -9.73
N GLY A 225 -4.77 -10.74 -9.95
CA GLY A 225 -5.50 -10.58 -11.20
C GLY A 225 -4.84 -11.29 -12.37
N ARG A 226 -4.45 -12.58 -12.21
CA ARG A 226 -3.90 -13.37 -13.32
C ARG A 226 -4.86 -13.35 -14.49
N SER A 227 -4.34 -13.00 -15.65
CA SER A 227 -5.08 -12.88 -16.90
C SER A 227 -4.32 -13.60 -18.01
N GLU A 228 -5.03 -14.38 -18.80
CA GLU A 228 -4.48 -15.10 -19.95
C GLU A 228 -5.10 -14.54 -21.23
N GLY A 229 -4.27 -14.37 -22.24
CA GLY A 229 -4.70 -13.79 -23.51
C GLY A 229 -3.62 -13.82 -24.56
N ALA A 230 -3.75 -12.99 -25.57
CA ALA A 230 -2.82 -12.89 -26.69
C ALA A 230 -2.40 -11.44 -26.93
N ASP A 231 -1.15 -11.28 -27.34
CA ASP A 231 -0.64 -10.03 -27.88
C ASP A 231 -0.96 -9.97 -29.39
N ILE A 232 -1.62 -8.90 -29.82
CA ILE A 232 -1.96 -8.65 -31.21
C ILE A 232 -1.26 -7.38 -31.65
N THR A 233 -0.47 -7.46 -32.72
CA THR A 233 0.23 -6.31 -33.28
C THR A 233 -0.51 -5.78 -34.51
N PHE A 234 -0.92 -4.53 -34.41
CA PHE A 234 -1.45 -3.73 -35.52
C PHE A 234 -0.36 -2.86 -36.10
N ILE A 235 -0.45 -2.58 -37.36
CA ILE A 235 0.48 -1.66 -38.05
C ILE A 235 -0.25 -0.36 -38.35
N THR A 236 0.35 0.77 -38.00
CA THR A 236 -0.16 2.08 -38.39
C THR A 236 0.02 2.34 -39.86
N GLU A 237 -0.70 3.28 -40.45
CA GLU A 237 -0.46 3.72 -41.84
C GLU A 237 0.98 4.27 -42.05
N GLN A 238 1.62 4.72 -40.97
CA GLN A 238 2.99 5.20 -40.97
C GLN A 238 4.02 4.08 -40.78
N GLY A 239 3.57 2.81 -40.69
CA GLY A 239 4.42 1.63 -40.54
C GLY A 239 4.86 1.32 -39.12
N ASP A 240 4.33 2.01 -38.09
CA ASP A 240 4.70 1.77 -36.71
C ASP A 240 3.92 0.58 -36.14
N PRO A 241 4.56 -0.36 -35.42
CA PRO A 241 3.86 -1.44 -34.75
C PRO A 241 3.21 -0.94 -33.45
N MET A 242 1.97 -1.37 -33.24
CA MET A 242 1.23 -1.18 -31.97
C MET A 242 0.72 -2.53 -31.49
N THR A 243 1.29 -3.00 -30.39
CA THR A 243 0.91 -4.26 -29.78
C THR A 243 -0.06 -4.00 -28.64
N VAL A 244 -1.18 -4.71 -28.66
CA VAL A 244 -2.22 -4.69 -27.62
C VAL A 244 -2.41 -6.10 -27.05
N PHE A 245 -2.58 -6.19 -25.75
CA PHE A 245 -2.97 -7.42 -25.10
C PHE A 245 -4.50 -7.54 -25.05
N THR A 246 -5.04 -8.73 -25.33
CA THR A 246 -6.47 -9.00 -25.20
C THR A 246 -6.72 -10.39 -24.63
N THR A 247 -7.69 -10.49 -23.72
CA THR A 247 -8.21 -11.79 -23.24
C THR A 247 -9.24 -12.40 -24.17
N ARG A 248 -9.65 -11.67 -25.22
CA ARG A 248 -10.65 -12.08 -26.20
C ARG A 248 -10.12 -11.92 -27.63
N PRO A 249 -9.10 -12.70 -28.03
CA PRO A 249 -8.57 -12.64 -29.40
C PRO A 249 -9.61 -13.04 -30.47
N ASP A 250 -10.61 -13.79 -30.08
CA ASP A 250 -11.76 -14.18 -30.93
C ASP A 250 -12.57 -12.98 -31.42
N THR A 251 -12.52 -11.84 -30.72
CA THR A 251 -13.24 -10.61 -31.10
C THR A 251 -12.48 -9.75 -32.10
N LEU A 252 -11.27 -10.14 -32.52
CA LEU A 252 -10.40 -9.38 -33.39
C LEU A 252 -11.10 -8.91 -34.68
N TYR A 253 -11.91 -9.76 -35.28
CA TYR A 253 -12.63 -9.45 -36.52
C TYR A 253 -13.69 -8.35 -36.37
N GLY A 254 -14.10 -8.05 -35.13
CA GLY A 254 -15.06 -6.99 -34.80
C GLY A 254 -14.42 -5.64 -34.49
N VAL A 255 -13.09 -5.50 -34.57
CA VAL A 255 -12.39 -4.24 -34.28
C VAL A 255 -12.75 -3.18 -35.31
N THR A 256 -13.23 -2.02 -34.82
CA THR A 256 -13.64 -0.88 -35.63
C THR A 256 -12.83 0.39 -35.37
N PHE A 257 -12.18 0.49 -34.21
CA PHE A 257 -11.30 1.60 -33.85
C PHE A 257 -10.22 1.12 -32.86
N MET A 258 -9.20 1.93 -32.67
CA MET A 258 -8.16 1.74 -31.66
C MET A 258 -7.97 3.03 -30.88
N ALA A 259 -7.95 2.94 -29.55
CA ALA A 259 -7.66 4.05 -28.67
C ALA A 259 -6.22 3.92 -28.14
N ILE A 260 -5.53 5.05 -28.03
CA ILE A 260 -4.21 5.13 -27.41
C ILE A 260 -4.24 6.11 -26.26
N ALA A 261 -3.46 5.83 -25.22
CA ALA A 261 -3.36 6.74 -24.08
C ALA A 261 -2.76 8.09 -24.51
N PRO A 262 -3.24 9.22 -23.99
CA PRO A 262 -2.73 10.56 -24.31
C PRO A 262 -1.22 10.73 -24.13
N GLU A 263 -0.64 9.97 -23.19
CA GLU A 263 0.79 9.97 -22.88
C GLU A 263 1.63 9.08 -23.81
N HIS A 264 0.99 8.32 -24.69
CA HIS A 264 1.71 7.38 -25.55
C HIS A 264 2.65 8.12 -26.52
N PRO A 265 3.91 7.67 -26.68
CA PRO A 265 4.90 8.37 -27.51
C PRO A 265 4.47 8.58 -28.97
N LEU A 266 3.64 7.68 -29.50
CA LEU A 266 3.15 7.76 -30.88
C LEU A 266 2.05 8.81 -31.10
N VAL A 267 1.42 9.36 -30.06
CA VAL A 267 0.33 10.35 -30.20
C VAL A 267 0.77 11.51 -31.10
N LYS A 268 1.93 12.09 -30.82
CA LYS A 268 2.46 13.21 -31.64
C LYS A 268 2.73 12.82 -33.12
N LYS A 269 3.20 11.60 -33.35
CA LYS A 269 3.51 11.09 -34.69
C LYS A 269 2.24 10.77 -35.47
N LEU A 270 1.26 10.16 -34.82
CA LEU A 270 -0.01 9.75 -35.42
C LEU A 270 -1.00 10.92 -35.58
N THR A 271 -0.75 12.06 -34.95
CA THR A 271 -1.62 13.23 -35.11
C THR A 271 -1.30 14.00 -36.38
N ILE A 272 -2.24 14.04 -37.34
CA ILE A 272 -2.13 14.83 -38.54
C ILE A 272 -2.12 16.33 -38.25
N LEU A 273 -1.53 17.13 -39.16
CA LEU A 273 -1.38 18.58 -38.96
C LEU A 273 -2.69 19.30 -38.62
N GLY A 274 -3.79 18.94 -39.27
CA GLY A 274 -5.10 19.55 -39.04
C GLY A 274 -5.70 19.30 -37.67
N ASN A 275 -5.27 18.25 -36.96
CA ASN A 275 -5.81 17.86 -35.65
C ASN A 275 -4.89 18.22 -34.49
N ARG A 276 -3.65 18.69 -34.73
CA ARG A 276 -2.65 18.94 -33.69
C ARG A 276 -3.17 19.83 -32.54
N GLY A 277 -3.74 20.98 -32.87
CA GLY A 277 -4.21 21.89 -31.83
C GLY A 277 -5.31 21.33 -30.96
N LYS A 278 -6.22 20.51 -31.54
CA LYS A 278 -7.28 19.86 -30.82
C LYS A 278 -6.74 18.74 -29.91
N VAL A 279 -5.86 17.89 -30.44
CA VAL A 279 -5.24 16.78 -29.72
C VAL A 279 -4.37 17.30 -28.58
N GLU A 280 -3.54 18.33 -28.79
CA GLU A 280 -2.70 18.93 -27.75
C GLU A 280 -3.56 19.53 -26.61
N LYS A 281 -4.68 20.17 -26.93
CA LYS A 281 -5.61 20.70 -25.92
C LYS A 281 -6.25 19.57 -25.13
N PHE A 282 -6.66 18.48 -25.77
CA PHE A 282 -7.22 17.29 -25.16
C PHE A 282 -6.20 16.62 -24.22
N VAL A 283 -4.99 16.36 -24.69
CA VAL A 283 -3.89 15.75 -23.90
C VAL A 283 -3.63 16.55 -22.64
N LYS A 284 -3.50 17.88 -22.73
CA LYS A 284 -3.33 18.75 -21.55
C LYS A 284 -4.49 18.66 -20.56
N GLY A 285 -5.72 18.55 -21.05
CA GLY A 285 -6.91 18.38 -20.20
C GLY A 285 -6.90 17.05 -19.45
N VAL A 286 -6.47 15.99 -20.13
CA VAL A 286 -6.43 14.63 -19.52
C VAL A 286 -5.22 14.43 -18.62
N GLU A 287 -4.08 15.11 -18.82
CA GLU A 287 -2.90 15.04 -17.95
C GLU A 287 -3.20 15.39 -16.48
N SER A 288 -4.23 16.19 -16.24
CA SER A 288 -4.69 16.53 -14.88
C SER A 288 -5.54 15.45 -14.22
N GLN A 289 -6.09 14.49 -14.97
CA GLN A 289 -6.95 13.44 -14.45
C GLN A 289 -6.14 12.30 -13.83
N THR A 290 -6.72 11.66 -12.79
CA THR A 290 -6.12 10.44 -12.22
C THR A 290 -6.42 9.23 -13.09
N GLU A 291 -5.63 8.17 -12.94
CA GLU A 291 -5.90 6.89 -13.59
C GLU A 291 -7.24 6.29 -13.15
N ILE A 292 -7.64 6.48 -11.88
CA ILE A 292 -8.96 6.06 -11.38
C ILE A 292 -10.07 6.85 -12.07
N ASP A 293 -9.91 8.16 -12.21
CA ASP A 293 -10.92 8.97 -12.89
C ASP A 293 -11.14 8.53 -14.33
N ARG A 294 -10.07 8.12 -14.98
CA ARG A 294 -10.13 7.59 -16.36
C ARG A 294 -10.74 6.20 -16.43
N LEU A 295 -10.53 5.36 -15.39
CA LEU A 295 -11.04 3.99 -15.32
C LEU A 295 -12.44 3.90 -14.70
N ALA A 296 -12.93 4.98 -14.08
CA ALA A 296 -14.25 5.01 -13.45
C ALA A 296 -15.36 4.63 -14.46
N ALA A 297 -16.18 3.64 -14.08
CA ALA A 297 -17.21 3.09 -14.97
C ALA A 297 -18.40 4.04 -15.16
N ASP A 298 -18.59 4.98 -14.24
CA ASP A 298 -19.65 5.97 -14.18
C ASP A 298 -19.37 7.25 -14.96
N LYS A 299 -18.11 7.42 -15.42
CA LYS A 299 -17.71 8.58 -16.25
C LYS A 299 -17.83 8.25 -17.74
N GLU A 300 -18.40 9.18 -18.50
CA GLU A 300 -18.38 9.12 -19.95
C GLU A 300 -16.95 9.14 -20.47
N LYS A 301 -16.63 8.23 -21.39
CA LYS A 301 -15.29 8.14 -21.95
C LYS A 301 -15.13 9.14 -23.07
N GLU A 302 -14.17 10.02 -22.91
CA GLU A 302 -13.82 11.03 -23.89
C GLU A 302 -12.65 10.56 -24.76
N GLY A 303 -12.68 10.93 -26.03
CA GLY A 303 -11.61 10.64 -26.99
C GLY A 303 -11.59 11.66 -28.11
N ILE A 304 -10.45 11.77 -28.77
CA ILE A 304 -10.30 12.66 -29.91
C ILE A 304 -9.55 11.95 -31.05
N PHE A 305 -10.10 12.08 -32.24
CA PHE A 305 -9.50 11.45 -33.42
C PHE A 305 -8.17 12.10 -33.83
N THR A 306 -7.10 11.30 -33.91
CA THR A 306 -5.78 11.77 -34.30
C THR A 306 -5.67 12.11 -35.78
N GLY A 307 -6.54 11.55 -36.62
CA GLY A 307 -6.50 11.65 -38.05
C GLY A 307 -5.77 10.49 -38.76
N SER A 308 -5.22 9.53 -37.99
CA SER A 308 -4.51 8.36 -38.55
C SER A 308 -5.34 7.09 -38.42
N PHE A 309 -4.94 6.07 -39.16
CA PHE A 309 -5.61 4.77 -39.21
C PHE A 309 -4.61 3.64 -38.94
N ALA A 310 -5.13 2.55 -38.37
CA ALA A 310 -4.42 1.28 -38.24
C ALA A 310 -4.91 0.30 -39.29
N VAL A 311 -4.06 -0.65 -39.65
CA VAL A 311 -4.36 -1.75 -40.55
C VAL A 311 -4.73 -2.99 -39.71
N HIS A 312 -5.84 -3.60 -40.04
CA HIS A 312 -6.26 -4.84 -39.38
C HIS A 312 -5.33 -5.99 -39.80
N PRO A 313 -4.73 -6.75 -38.86
CA PRO A 313 -3.67 -7.72 -39.18
C PRO A 313 -4.12 -8.88 -40.07
N SER A 314 -5.43 -9.20 -40.10
CA SER A 314 -5.97 -10.34 -40.86
C SER A 314 -6.89 -9.96 -42.01
N LEU A 315 -7.47 -8.75 -42.00
CA LEU A 315 -8.49 -8.33 -42.98
C LEU A 315 -8.03 -7.23 -43.94
N GLU A 316 -6.81 -6.71 -43.76
CA GLU A 316 -6.25 -5.56 -44.51
C GLU A 316 -7.17 -4.31 -44.51
N ARG A 317 -8.13 -4.28 -43.56
CA ARG A 317 -9.01 -3.13 -43.37
C ARG A 317 -8.32 -2.05 -42.53
N LYS A 318 -8.58 -0.80 -42.91
CA LYS A 318 -8.16 0.36 -42.12
C LYS A 318 -9.25 0.74 -41.16
N PHE A 319 -8.87 1.14 -39.93
CA PHE A 319 -9.77 1.66 -38.91
C PHE A 319 -9.13 2.83 -38.15
N GLN A 320 -10.00 3.66 -37.52
CA GLN A 320 -9.60 4.95 -36.96
C GLN A 320 -8.79 4.82 -35.67
N TYR A 321 -7.86 5.77 -35.46
CA TYR A 321 -7.23 6.04 -34.17
C TYR A 321 -7.90 7.22 -33.49
N GLY A 322 -8.33 7.01 -32.24
CA GLY A 322 -8.86 8.04 -31.37
C GLY A 322 -8.11 8.14 -30.04
#